data_c95068c2c59b087cbabaadcf0da2b225
#
_entry.id   c95068c2c59b087cbabaadcf0da2b225
#
_cell.length_a   1.000
_cell.length_b   1.000
_cell.length_c   1.000
_cell.angle_alpha   90.00
_cell.angle_beta   90.00
_cell.angle_gamma   90.00
#
_symmetry.space_group_name_H-M   'P 1'
#
loop_
_entity.id
_entity.type
_entity.pdbx_description
1 polymer ?
#
loop_
_entity_poly.entity_id
_entity_poly.type
_entity_poly.pdbx_seq_one_letter_code
_entity_poly.pdbx_strand_id
1 'polypeptide(L)'
;MGLINRVNEFFASNTNVQATNDTIASNELENAIKDLSGRYRLGQTNQGQYIKFGVQDDFPVMLDKMLRQSPVHAGILTKKAKMVVGTDVSYNDSFLSTKKAKAELKVFVQNCSGANKGLYSVLTHSAFQYEKSGAYAMYVRWNKDRTKILELSSLDLKGVRAAEPNDKGEITHFIVRRMFGQGADAMQHNEPRKVPAFNKWDKKQTEAVLYVQNPFSGNEYYGVPNYISAFHYISADFAFGKHIKNSAENGFTPKVMATFVGRNMSPEQKAKEYAAFKNSFTGTDGEQAMLAWVKRPEDKPTIESLDISNLDKTVDVLSRLNDAKILTAHNVTSPTLFGVMVSGKLGGTGNEMVAAYQIFRATETLPNRETLFSGVQRLLDTVGLGEMQLEVVEEVINLESIKGANPTDVAPAKDEE
;
A
#
# COMPACT_ATOMS: atom_id res chain seq x y z
N MET A 1 32.43 -6.36 -32.55
CA MET A 1 31.38 -5.40 -32.06
C MET A 1 30.00 -5.57 -32.73
N GLY A 2 29.85 -6.33 -33.82
CA GLY A 2 28.55 -6.46 -34.52
C GLY A 2 27.58 -7.51 -34.01
N LEU A 3 28.04 -8.56 -33.32
CA LEU A 3 27.18 -9.68 -32.93
C LEU A 3 26.39 -9.40 -31.65
N ILE A 4 27.04 -8.78 -30.68
CA ILE A 4 26.41 -8.44 -29.37
C ILE A 4 25.32 -7.36 -29.54
N ASN A 5 25.55 -6.38 -30.42
CA ASN A 5 24.54 -5.37 -30.71
C ASN A 5 23.33 -5.97 -31.43
N ARG A 6 23.53 -6.92 -32.37
CA ARG A 6 22.42 -7.60 -33.05
C ARG A 6 21.64 -8.54 -32.16
N VAL A 7 22.29 -9.15 -31.20
CA VAL A 7 21.63 -9.97 -30.14
C VAL A 7 20.81 -9.07 -29.22
N ASN A 8 21.36 -7.94 -28.83
CA ASN A 8 20.62 -6.95 -28.01
C ASN A 8 19.46 -6.29 -28.76
N GLU A 9 19.61 -6.00 -30.04
CA GLU A 9 18.52 -5.51 -30.91
C GLU A 9 17.45 -6.58 -31.16
N PHE A 10 17.84 -7.85 -31.28
CA PHE A 10 16.92 -8.98 -31.40
C PHE A 10 16.14 -9.21 -30.11
N PHE A 11 16.79 -9.14 -28.94
CA PHE A 11 16.09 -9.17 -27.64
C PHE A 11 15.26 -7.92 -27.40
N ALA A 12 15.69 -6.76 -27.78
CA ALA A 12 14.94 -5.51 -27.67
C ALA A 12 13.71 -5.45 -28.59
N SER A 13 13.78 -6.02 -29.81
CA SER A 13 12.65 -6.03 -30.74
C SER A 13 11.60 -7.11 -30.46
N ASN A 14 11.97 -8.18 -29.73
CA ASN A 14 11.04 -9.22 -29.30
C ASN A 14 10.53 -9.06 -27.85
N THR A 15 11.05 -8.11 -27.11
CA THR A 15 10.48 -7.68 -25.82
C THR A 15 9.39 -6.61 -25.97
N ASN A 16 8.62 -6.61 -27.06
CA ASN A 16 7.24 -6.17 -27.03
C ASN A 16 6.36 -7.24 -26.34
N VAL A 17 6.86 -7.80 -25.26
CA VAL A 17 6.02 -8.17 -24.13
C VAL A 17 5.50 -6.82 -23.65
N GLN A 18 4.23 -6.55 -23.90
CA GLN A 18 3.49 -5.54 -23.18
C GLN A 18 3.94 -5.66 -21.72
N ALA A 19 4.83 -4.76 -21.29
CA ALA A 19 5.04 -4.52 -19.89
C ALA A 19 3.64 -4.18 -19.41
N THR A 20 3.00 -5.16 -18.78
CA THR A 20 1.70 -4.93 -18.17
C THR A 20 1.88 -3.69 -17.33
N ASN A 21 1.00 -2.71 -17.49
CA ASN A 21 0.99 -1.40 -16.81
C ASN A 21 0.93 -1.49 -15.27
N ASP A 22 1.23 -2.65 -14.71
CA ASP A 22 1.06 -3.00 -13.32
C ASP A 22 2.34 -2.85 -12.50
N THR A 23 3.51 -2.76 -13.11
CA THR A 23 4.79 -2.53 -12.41
C THR A 23 5.09 -1.04 -12.40
N ILE A 24 5.35 -0.47 -11.24
CA ILE A 24 5.85 0.91 -11.13
C ILE A 24 7.27 0.89 -11.69
N ALA A 25 7.50 1.58 -12.81
CA ALA A 25 8.83 1.67 -13.38
C ALA A 25 9.78 2.39 -12.41
N SER A 26 11.04 1.95 -12.35
CA SER A 26 12.04 2.56 -11.45
C SER A 26 12.16 4.06 -11.65
N ASN A 27 12.06 4.53 -12.88
CA ASN A 27 12.10 5.97 -13.22
C ASN A 27 10.87 6.73 -12.69
N GLU A 28 9.68 6.14 -12.70
CA GLU A 28 8.47 6.76 -12.10
C GLU A 28 8.64 6.89 -10.60
N LEU A 29 9.18 5.86 -9.95
CA LEU A 29 9.44 5.83 -8.54
C LEU A 29 10.48 6.88 -8.11
N GLU A 30 11.62 6.98 -8.82
CA GLU A 30 12.64 8.00 -8.57
C GLU A 30 12.09 9.41 -8.77
N ASN A 31 11.30 9.63 -9.82
CA ASN A 31 10.68 10.92 -10.08
C ASN A 31 9.67 11.28 -8.98
N ALA A 32 8.88 10.32 -8.51
CA ALA A 32 7.94 10.53 -7.41
C ALA A 32 8.67 10.94 -6.11
N ILE A 33 9.81 10.30 -5.79
CA ILE A 33 10.61 10.64 -4.61
C ILE A 33 11.26 12.03 -4.76
N LYS A 34 11.83 12.34 -5.93
CA LYS A 34 12.46 13.65 -6.20
C LYS A 34 11.47 14.81 -6.11
N ASP A 35 10.25 14.60 -6.56
CA ASP A 35 9.21 15.66 -6.58
C ASP A 35 8.64 15.99 -5.20
N LEU A 36 8.79 15.09 -4.22
CA LEU A 36 8.34 15.35 -2.85
C LEU A 36 9.21 16.37 -2.11
N SER A 37 10.44 16.60 -2.58
CA SER A 37 11.40 17.53 -1.99
C SER A 37 11.57 18.85 -2.75
N GLY A 38 10.84 19.04 -3.87
CA GLY A 38 10.98 20.18 -4.77
C GLY A 38 9.92 21.27 -4.58
N ARG A 39 10.01 22.32 -5.43
CA ARG A 39 8.98 23.36 -5.49
C ARG A 39 7.65 22.74 -5.95
N TYR A 40 6.55 23.11 -5.28
CA TYR A 40 5.23 22.63 -5.69
C TYR A 40 4.87 23.07 -7.12
N ARG A 41 4.14 22.24 -7.82
CA ARG A 41 3.61 22.51 -9.16
C ARG A 41 2.11 22.74 -9.07
N LEU A 42 1.63 23.71 -9.84
CA LEU A 42 0.20 24.00 -9.91
C LEU A 42 -0.48 23.18 -11.00
N GLY A 43 -1.67 22.72 -10.68
CA GLY A 43 -2.67 22.23 -11.60
C GLY A 43 -3.85 23.19 -11.66
N GLN A 44 -4.72 23.01 -12.67
CA GLN A 44 -5.88 23.86 -12.88
C GLN A 44 -7.15 23.03 -12.98
N THR A 45 -8.22 23.50 -12.36
CA THR A 45 -9.59 22.99 -12.54
C THR A 45 -10.55 24.17 -12.75
N ASN A 46 -11.81 23.89 -13.06
CA ASN A 46 -12.87 24.92 -13.09
C ASN A 46 -13.17 25.53 -11.70
N GLN A 47 -12.62 24.94 -10.63
CA GLN A 47 -12.73 25.46 -9.26
C GLN A 47 -11.49 26.25 -8.80
N GLY A 48 -10.53 26.47 -9.71
CA GLY A 48 -9.30 27.23 -9.45
C GLY A 48 -8.04 26.39 -9.51
N GLN A 49 -6.93 27.02 -9.15
CA GLN A 49 -5.62 26.38 -9.10
C GLN A 49 -5.47 25.57 -7.81
N TYR A 50 -4.65 24.52 -7.93
CA TYR A 50 -4.34 23.63 -6.81
C TYR A 50 -2.89 23.15 -6.90
N ILE A 51 -2.34 22.70 -5.78
CA ILE A 51 -1.01 22.10 -5.71
C ILE A 51 -1.10 20.64 -6.15
N LYS A 52 -0.30 20.26 -7.14
CA LYS A 52 -0.17 18.86 -7.58
C LYS A 52 0.52 18.01 -6.50
N PHE A 53 0.08 16.78 -6.36
CA PHE A 53 0.71 15.81 -5.47
C PHE A 53 1.52 14.79 -6.31
N GLY A 54 2.81 15.06 -6.45
CA GLY A 54 3.73 14.35 -7.35
C GLY A 54 3.78 14.95 -8.75
N VAL A 55 4.70 14.46 -9.59
CA VAL A 55 4.99 15.00 -10.94
C VAL A 55 3.75 15.04 -11.82
N GLN A 56 3.02 13.95 -11.86
CA GLN A 56 1.83 13.76 -12.70
C GLN A 56 0.52 13.90 -11.89
N ASP A 57 0.62 14.44 -10.68
CA ASP A 57 -0.51 14.56 -9.75
C ASP A 57 -1.14 13.22 -9.35
N ASP A 58 -0.33 12.17 -9.31
CA ASP A 58 -0.76 10.78 -9.12
C ASP A 58 -0.09 10.05 -7.96
N PHE A 59 0.70 10.76 -7.12
CA PHE A 59 1.41 10.13 -6.00
C PHE A 59 0.49 9.27 -5.09
N PRO A 60 -0.73 9.69 -4.67
CA PRO A 60 -1.62 8.83 -3.91
C PRO A 60 -2.13 7.61 -4.70
N VAL A 61 -2.23 7.71 -6.03
CA VAL A 61 -2.60 6.58 -6.90
C VAL A 61 -1.45 5.58 -6.97
N MET A 62 -0.20 6.08 -7.01
CA MET A 62 0.99 5.23 -6.96
C MET A 62 1.04 4.46 -5.63
N LEU A 63 0.75 5.09 -4.49
CA LEU A 63 0.66 4.40 -3.20
C LEU A 63 -0.39 3.27 -3.21
N ASP A 64 -1.52 3.49 -3.85
CA ASP A 64 -2.55 2.45 -4.03
C ASP A 64 -2.08 1.29 -4.93
N LYS A 65 -1.27 1.56 -5.96
CA LYS A 65 -0.64 0.51 -6.77
C LYS A 65 0.33 -0.31 -5.91
N MET A 66 1.21 0.33 -5.16
CA MET A 66 2.15 -0.33 -4.26
C MET A 66 1.45 -1.22 -3.22
N LEU A 67 0.35 -0.73 -2.65
CA LEU A 67 -0.49 -1.50 -1.71
C LEU A 67 -1.00 -2.82 -2.33
N ARG A 68 -1.35 -2.83 -3.62
CA ARG A 68 -1.86 -4.02 -4.30
C ARG A 68 -0.76 -4.96 -4.79
N GLN A 69 0.47 -4.49 -4.85
CA GLN A 69 1.60 -5.21 -5.41
C GLN A 69 2.40 -6.00 -4.38
N SER A 70 2.39 -5.57 -3.11
CA SER A 70 3.16 -6.22 -2.04
C SER A 70 2.23 -6.71 -0.93
N PRO A 71 2.12 -8.03 -0.73
CA PRO A 71 1.31 -8.61 0.35
C PRO A 71 1.86 -8.26 1.73
N VAL A 72 3.19 -8.19 1.89
CA VAL A 72 3.83 -7.81 3.15
C VAL A 72 3.48 -6.37 3.51
N HIS A 73 3.66 -5.44 2.57
CA HIS A 73 3.33 -4.03 2.74
C HIS A 73 1.83 -3.82 3.07
N ALA A 74 0.93 -4.45 2.31
CA ALA A 74 -0.51 -4.36 2.52
C ALA A 74 -0.91 -4.91 3.90
N GLY A 75 -0.34 -6.04 4.30
CA GLY A 75 -0.56 -6.66 5.60
C GLY A 75 -0.16 -5.75 6.76
N ILE A 76 1.01 -5.11 6.65
CA ILE A 76 1.51 -4.18 7.67
C ILE A 76 0.57 -2.97 7.81
N LEU A 77 0.26 -2.28 6.71
CA LEU A 77 -0.60 -1.09 6.74
C LEU A 77 -1.98 -1.39 7.33
N THR A 78 -2.58 -2.52 6.93
CA THR A 78 -3.89 -2.92 7.41
C THR A 78 -3.86 -3.21 8.92
N LYS A 79 -2.82 -3.89 9.42
CA LYS A 79 -2.69 -4.18 10.86
C LYS A 79 -2.39 -2.93 11.66
N LYS A 80 -1.47 -2.06 11.19
CA LYS A 80 -1.18 -0.78 11.86
C LYS A 80 -2.44 0.06 12.02
N ALA A 81 -3.22 0.23 10.96
CA ALA A 81 -4.47 0.98 11.02
C ALA A 81 -5.47 0.40 12.04
N LYS A 82 -5.61 -0.94 12.08
CA LYS A 82 -6.45 -1.61 13.08
C LYS A 82 -5.93 -1.44 14.50
N MET A 83 -4.61 -1.49 14.72
CA MET A 83 -4.02 -1.27 16.04
C MET A 83 -4.23 0.16 16.53
N VAL A 84 -4.23 1.15 15.64
CA VAL A 84 -4.50 2.55 15.99
C VAL A 84 -5.93 2.73 16.51
N VAL A 85 -6.93 2.12 15.88
CA VAL A 85 -8.35 2.32 16.23
C VAL A 85 -8.88 1.26 17.21
N GLY A 86 -8.17 0.14 17.35
CA GLY A 86 -8.60 -0.98 18.20
C GLY A 86 -9.77 -1.76 17.61
N THR A 87 -10.54 -2.43 18.48
CA THR A 87 -11.71 -3.25 18.08
C THR A 87 -12.98 -2.42 17.98
N ASP A 88 -13.08 -1.34 18.76
CA ASP A 88 -14.18 -0.38 18.75
C ASP A 88 -13.74 0.92 19.42
N VAL A 89 -14.59 1.94 19.36
CA VAL A 89 -14.37 3.23 19.99
C VAL A 89 -15.49 3.49 20.98
N SER A 90 -15.12 3.65 22.24
CA SER A 90 -16.01 4.11 23.31
C SER A 90 -15.96 5.63 23.44
N TYR A 91 -16.94 6.19 24.10
CA TYR A 91 -17.05 7.62 24.35
C TYR A 91 -17.74 7.92 25.66
N ASN A 92 -17.34 9.01 26.29
CA ASN A 92 -18.01 9.52 27.47
C ASN A 92 -19.23 10.34 27.10
N ASP A 93 -20.39 10.04 27.67
CA ASP A 93 -21.63 10.81 27.51
C ASP A 93 -22.16 11.40 28.84
N SER A 94 -21.37 11.28 29.93
CA SER A 94 -21.78 11.71 31.27
C SER A 94 -22.01 13.21 31.40
N PHE A 95 -21.34 14.00 30.56
CA PHE A 95 -21.50 15.46 30.52
C PHE A 95 -22.85 15.91 29.92
N LEU A 96 -23.58 15.00 29.24
CA LEU A 96 -24.90 15.31 28.68
C LEU A 96 -26.00 15.07 29.72
N SER A 97 -26.73 16.12 30.08
CA SER A 97 -27.75 16.09 31.12
C SER A 97 -29.08 15.49 30.66
N THR A 98 -29.37 15.40 29.39
CA THR A 98 -30.68 14.95 28.90
C THR A 98 -30.59 13.61 28.14
N LYS A 99 -31.60 12.74 28.35
CA LYS A 99 -31.73 11.49 27.59
C LYS A 99 -31.77 11.70 26.08
N LYS A 100 -32.37 12.84 25.63
CA LYS A 100 -32.45 13.18 24.21
C LYS A 100 -31.07 13.49 23.64
N ALA A 101 -30.24 14.27 24.33
CA ALA A 101 -28.88 14.59 23.88
C ALA A 101 -28.00 13.33 23.78
N LYS A 102 -28.10 12.42 24.77
CA LYS A 102 -27.41 11.12 24.73
C LYS A 102 -27.86 10.24 23.57
N ALA A 103 -29.16 10.21 23.28
CA ALA A 103 -29.70 9.48 22.13
C ALA A 103 -29.20 10.06 20.80
N GLU A 104 -29.17 11.39 20.66
CA GLU A 104 -28.66 12.08 19.48
C GLU A 104 -27.15 11.80 19.27
N LEU A 105 -26.37 11.82 20.35
CA LEU A 105 -24.95 11.47 20.29
C LEU A 105 -24.74 10.03 19.85
N LYS A 106 -25.52 9.08 20.39
CA LYS A 106 -25.47 7.68 19.98
C LYS A 106 -25.77 7.50 18.49
N VAL A 107 -26.80 8.19 17.98
CA VAL A 107 -27.13 8.17 16.55
C VAL A 107 -25.99 8.74 15.71
N PHE A 108 -25.36 9.83 16.14
CA PHE A 108 -24.19 10.40 15.46
C PHE A 108 -23.03 9.39 15.42
N VAL A 109 -22.68 8.77 16.54
CA VAL A 109 -21.59 7.78 16.57
C VAL A 109 -21.87 6.59 15.65
N GLN A 110 -23.14 6.16 15.57
CA GLN A 110 -23.53 5.03 14.74
C GLN A 110 -23.66 5.37 13.25
N ASN A 111 -23.99 6.62 12.90
CA ASN A 111 -24.34 7.03 11.53
C ASN A 111 -23.79 8.42 11.17
N CYS A 112 -22.56 8.75 11.50
CA CYS A 112 -22.00 10.07 11.24
C CYS A 112 -21.66 10.31 9.75
N SER A 113 -21.53 9.27 8.93
CA SER A 113 -21.29 9.39 7.51
C SER A 113 -22.56 9.09 6.71
N GLY A 114 -22.82 9.87 5.66
CA GLY A 114 -24.00 9.75 4.80
C GLY A 114 -24.22 8.39 4.12
N ALA A 115 -23.28 7.46 4.24
CA ALA A 115 -23.35 6.08 3.73
C ALA A 115 -23.69 5.06 4.82
N ASN A 116 -24.39 5.45 5.89
CA ASN A 116 -24.72 4.62 7.07
C ASN A 116 -23.48 4.01 7.74
N LYS A 117 -22.37 4.75 7.75
CA LYS A 117 -21.13 4.34 8.42
C LYS A 117 -20.99 5.12 9.72
N GLY A 118 -20.67 4.39 10.78
CA GLY A 118 -20.41 4.97 12.10
C GLY A 118 -19.01 5.55 12.22
N LEU A 119 -18.80 6.23 13.34
CA LEU A 119 -17.54 6.91 13.67
C LEU A 119 -16.34 5.94 13.63
N TYR A 120 -16.50 4.71 14.13
CA TYR A 120 -15.46 3.67 14.05
C TYR A 120 -14.98 3.44 12.61
N SER A 121 -15.91 3.34 11.65
CA SER A 121 -15.56 3.14 10.24
C SER A 121 -14.83 4.36 9.65
N VAL A 122 -15.24 5.58 10.01
CA VAL A 122 -14.58 6.82 9.59
C VAL A 122 -13.15 6.88 10.15
N LEU A 123 -12.98 6.57 11.42
CA LEU A 123 -11.67 6.53 12.08
C LEU A 123 -10.75 5.47 11.49
N THR A 124 -11.28 4.25 11.26
CA THR A 124 -10.51 3.15 10.65
C THR A 124 -10.00 3.52 9.25
N HIS A 125 -10.87 4.13 8.44
CA HIS A 125 -10.45 4.58 7.11
C HIS A 125 -9.42 5.71 7.18
N SER A 126 -9.59 6.66 8.10
CA SER A 126 -8.64 7.76 8.29
C SER A 126 -7.30 7.27 8.84
N ALA A 127 -7.30 6.32 9.77
CA ALA A 127 -6.09 5.67 10.26
C ALA A 127 -5.34 4.96 9.11
N PHE A 128 -6.08 4.25 8.25
CA PHE A 128 -5.50 3.60 7.08
C PHE A 128 -4.90 4.61 6.09
N GLN A 129 -5.58 5.74 5.82
CA GLN A 129 -5.04 6.80 4.98
C GLN A 129 -3.78 7.42 5.60
N TYR A 130 -3.76 7.61 6.92
CA TYR A 130 -2.60 8.15 7.63
C TYR A 130 -1.39 7.22 7.54
N GLU A 131 -1.56 5.94 7.80
CA GLU A 131 -0.50 4.94 7.68
C GLU A 131 0.00 4.80 6.23
N LYS A 132 -0.91 4.84 5.25
CA LYS A 132 -0.58 4.70 3.83
C LYS A 132 0.14 5.93 3.26
N SER A 133 -0.28 7.12 3.63
CA SER A 133 0.08 8.36 2.92
C SER A 133 0.78 9.41 3.80
N GLY A 134 0.96 9.13 5.09
CA GLY A 134 1.46 10.12 6.05
C GLY A 134 0.49 11.26 6.34
N ALA A 135 -0.77 11.13 5.89
CA ALA A 135 -1.82 12.13 6.13
C ALA A 135 -3.21 11.49 6.06
N TYR A 136 -4.18 12.17 6.65
CA TYR A 136 -5.59 11.88 6.44
C TYR A 136 -6.40 13.15 6.22
N ALA A 137 -7.54 13.03 5.57
CA ALA A 137 -8.48 14.11 5.36
C ALA A 137 -9.88 13.68 5.80
N MET A 138 -10.56 14.55 6.53
CA MET A 138 -11.97 14.38 6.91
C MET A 138 -12.80 15.51 6.37
N TYR A 139 -13.92 15.17 5.76
CA TYR A 139 -14.96 16.12 5.42
C TYR A 139 -15.95 16.21 6.55
N VAL A 140 -16.28 17.41 6.95
CA VAL A 140 -17.27 17.69 7.96
C VAL A 140 -18.30 18.69 7.43
N ARG A 141 -19.57 18.45 7.75
CA ARG A 141 -20.67 19.35 7.46
C ARG A 141 -21.51 19.58 8.70
N TRP A 142 -21.74 20.83 9.02
CA TRP A 142 -22.55 21.25 10.17
C TRP A 142 -23.95 21.73 9.73
N ASN A 143 -24.87 21.83 10.70
CA ASN A 143 -26.08 22.62 10.52
C ASN A 143 -25.75 24.11 10.46
N LYS A 144 -26.72 24.94 10.03
CA LYS A 144 -26.51 26.38 9.85
C LYS A 144 -26.01 27.11 11.10
N ASP A 145 -26.47 26.67 12.28
CA ASP A 145 -26.14 27.27 13.57
C ASP A 145 -24.86 26.68 14.20
N ARG A 146 -24.21 25.75 13.52
CA ARG A 146 -23.01 25.05 14.00
C ARG A 146 -23.16 24.42 15.41
N THR A 147 -24.37 23.98 15.72
CA THR A 147 -24.65 23.25 16.97
C THR A 147 -24.56 21.76 16.84
N LYS A 148 -24.56 21.22 15.60
CA LYS A 148 -24.51 19.79 15.31
C LYS A 148 -23.69 19.51 14.06
N ILE A 149 -22.92 18.42 14.11
CA ILE A 149 -22.32 17.82 12.92
C ILE A 149 -23.40 16.97 12.25
N LEU A 150 -23.69 17.27 10.99
CA LEU A 150 -24.65 16.53 10.15
C LEU A 150 -23.97 15.39 9.41
N GLU A 151 -22.69 15.56 9.08
CA GLU A 151 -21.92 14.57 8.36
C GLU A 151 -20.45 14.68 8.74
N LEU A 152 -19.83 13.54 8.98
CA LEU A 152 -18.40 13.40 9.16
C LEU A 152 -17.94 12.18 8.34
N SER A 153 -17.11 12.42 7.34
CA SER A 153 -16.65 11.39 6.42
C SER A 153 -15.13 11.44 6.25
N SER A 154 -14.48 10.29 6.16
CA SER A 154 -13.09 10.22 5.76
C SER A 154 -12.99 10.32 4.24
N LEU A 155 -12.09 11.15 3.74
CA LEU A 155 -11.81 11.33 2.31
C LEU A 155 -10.62 10.49 1.88
N ASP A 156 -10.72 9.93 0.67
CA ASP A 156 -9.56 9.30 0.04
C ASP A 156 -8.64 10.38 -0.53
N LEU A 157 -7.36 10.34 -0.16
CA LEU A 157 -6.37 11.34 -0.58
C LEU A 157 -6.10 11.36 -2.09
N LYS A 158 -6.55 10.35 -2.83
CA LYS A 158 -6.57 10.41 -4.30
C LYS A 158 -7.46 11.55 -4.81
N GLY A 159 -8.47 11.89 -4.06
CA GLY A 159 -9.47 12.90 -4.41
C GLY A 159 -9.31 14.25 -3.71
N VAL A 160 -8.24 14.49 -2.97
CA VAL A 160 -8.05 15.73 -2.20
C VAL A 160 -6.79 16.44 -2.63
N ARG A 161 -6.91 17.73 -3.01
CA ARG A 161 -5.75 18.58 -3.28
C ARG A 161 -5.90 19.92 -2.56
N ALA A 162 -4.79 20.42 -2.04
CA ALA A 162 -4.71 21.76 -1.49
C ALA A 162 -4.89 22.78 -2.62
N ALA A 163 -5.76 23.76 -2.44
CA ALA A 163 -5.84 24.88 -3.35
C ALA A 163 -4.54 25.70 -3.30
N GLU A 164 -4.33 26.56 -4.27
CA GLU A 164 -3.20 27.50 -4.25
C GLU A 164 -3.19 28.28 -2.93
N PRO A 165 -2.02 28.40 -2.27
CA PRO A 165 -1.88 29.14 -1.02
C PRO A 165 -2.24 30.63 -1.21
N ASN A 166 -2.72 31.26 -0.14
CA ASN A 166 -2.89 32.71 -0.13
C ASN A 166 -1.52 33.44 -0.01
N ASP A 167 -1.53 34.76 -0.02
CA ASP A 167 -0.32 35.60 0.08
C ASP A 167 0.49 35.36 1.36
N LYS A 168 -0.09 34.70 2.36
CA LYS A 168 0.56 34.30 3.61
C LYS A 168 1.11 32.87 3.59
N GLY A 169 0.95 32.17 2.48
CA GLY A 169 1.33 30.74 2.36
C GLY A 169 0.33 29.78 2.99
N GLU A 170 -0.88 30.21 3.39
CA GLU A 170 -1.86 29.38 4.06
C GLU A 170 -2.82 28.73 3.06
N ILE A 171 -3.12 27.46 3.28
CA ILE A 171 -4.14 26.73 2.52
C ILE A 171 -5.52 27.08 3.09
N THR A 172 -6.30 27.81 2.32
CA THR A 172 -7.65 28.24 2.71
C THR A 172 -8.76 27.30 2.24
N HIS A 173 -8.49 26.51 1.23
CA HIS A 173 -9.44 25.58 0.62
C HIS A 173 -8.77 24.30 0.15
N PHE A 174 -9.57 23.27 -0.04
CA PHE A 174 -9.20 22.03 -0.72
C PHE A 174 -10.10 21.86 -1.95
N ILE A 175 -9.53 21.33 -3.02
CA ILE A 175 -10.28 20.85 -4.18
C ILE A 175 -10.53 19.36 -3.95
N VAL A 176 -11.80 18.99 -3.88
CA VAL A 176 -12.23 17.61 -3.61
C VAL A 176 -12.97 17.08 -4.83
N ARG A 177 -12.54 15.93 -5.31
CA ARG A 177 -13.19 15.15 -6.36
C ARG A 177 -12.93 13.65 -6.16
N ARG A 178 -13.45 12.80 -7.00
CA ARG A 178 -13.31 11.35 -6.84
C ARG A 178 -11.85 10.91 -6.97
N MET A 179 -11.11 11.44 -7.96
CA MET A 179 -9.71 11.12 -8.21
C MET A 179 -9.01 12.24 -8.98
N PHE A 180 -7.71 12.44 -8.69
CA PHE A 180 -6.77 13.23 -9.48
C PHE A 180 -5.78 12.31 -10.20
N GLY A 181 -4.97 12.88 -11.12
CA GLY A 181 -3.96 12.17 -11.91
C GLY A 181 -4.43 11.81 -13.31
N GLN A 182 -3.67 10.97 -14.00
CA GLN A 182 -3.94 10.56 -15.37
C GLN A 182 -5.32 9.91 -15.53
N GLY A 183 -6.07 10.30 -16.56
CA GLY A 183 -7.40 9.77 -16.86
C GLY A 183 -8.51 10.28 -15.94
N ALA A 184 -8.20 11.10 -14.94
CA ALA A 184 -9.18 11.61 -13.98
C ALA A 184 -10.30 12.43 -14.64
N ASP A 185 -9.96 13.24 -15.66
CA ASP A 185 -10.92 14.12 -16.32
C ASP A 185 -11.90 13.37 -17.24
N ALA A 186 -11.56 12.18 -17.70
CA ALA A 186 -12.45 11.29 -18.44
C ALA A 186 -13.38 10.46 -17.55
N MET A 187 -13.23 10.54 -16.23
CA MET A 187 -13.99 9.76 -15.26
C MET A 187 -15.36 10.36 -15.03
N GLN A 188 -16.41 9.56 -15.11
CA GLN A 188 -17.77 10.00 -14.80
C GLN A 188 -17.89 10.37 -13.31
N HIS A 189 -18.68 11.41 -13.01
CA HIS A 189 -18.92 11.91 -11.65
C HIS A 189 -17.64 12.29 -10.91
N ASN A 190 -16.71 12.96 -11.61
CA ASN A 190 -15.42 13.41 -11.06
C ASN A 190 -15.28 14.95 -11.07
N GLU A 191 -16.39 15.66 -11.00
CA GLU A 191 -16.41 17.11 -10.96
C GLU A 191 -15.71 17.62 -9.69
N PRO A 192 -14.75 18.55 -9.82
CA PRO A 192 -14.09 19.12 -8.66
C PRO A 192 -15.04 20.05 -7.88
N ARG A 193 -14.94 19.99 -6.55
CA ARG A 193 -15.65 20.88 -5.62
C ARG A 193 -14.63 21.57 -4.72
N LYS A 194 -14.73 22.89 -4.61
CA LYS A 194 -13.91 23.69 -3.71
C LYS A 194 -14.56 23.71 -2.33
N VAL A 195 -13.86 23.19 -1.32
CA VAL A 195 -14.33 23.08 0.07
C VAL A 195 -13.38 23.86 0.97
N PRO A 196 -13.85 24.69 1.91
CA PRO A 196 -13.00 25.41 2.84
C PRO A 196 -12.11 24.49 3.67
N ALA A 197 -10.89 24.91 3.93
CA ALA A 197 -10.04 24.27 4.94
C ALA A 197 -10.64 24.51 6.33
N PHE A 198 -10.57 23.52 7.20
CA PHE A 198 -11.12 23.62 8.54
C PHE A 198 -10.45 24.74 9.33
N ASN A 199 -11.28 25.68 9.80
CA ASN A 199 -10.88 26.72 10.73
C ASN A 199 -11.81 26.71 11.96
N LYS A 200 -11.25 26.39 13.12
CA LYS A 200 -12.00 26.34 14.39
C LYS A 200 -12.69 27.68 14.72
N TRP A 201 -12.09 28.77 14.32
CA TRP A 201 -12.53 30.13 14.67
C TRP A 201 -13.58 30.71 13.70
N ASP A 202 -13.68 30.17 12.49
CA ASP A 202 -14.64 30.61 11.51
C ASP A 202 -16.03 29.96 11.74
N LYS A 203 -16.86 30.62 12.50
CA LYS A 203 -18.23 30.15 12.80
C LYS A 203 -19.19 30.20 11.61
N LYS A 204 -18.79 30.78 10.49
CA LYS A 204 -19.64 30.87 9.28
C LYS A 204 -19.48 29.64 8.37
N GLN A 205 -18.42 28.84 8.57
CA GLN A 205 -18.25 27.63 7.80
C GLN A 205 -19.37 26.63 8.10
N THR A 206 -20.09 26.19 7.09
CA THR A 206 -21.09 25.12 7.18
C THR A 206 -20.53 23.77 6.73
N GLU A 207 -19.39 23.78 6.05
CA GLU A 207 -18.64 22.60 5.67
C GLU A 207 -17.15 22.91 5.66
N ALA A 208 -16.31 21.88 5.85
CA ALA A 208 -14.87 22.03 5.76
C ALA A 208 -14.17 20.69 5.52
N VAL A 209 -12.92 20.76 5.08
CA VAL A 209 -11.97 19.66 5.10
C VAL A 209 -10.95 19.88 6.21
N LEU A 210 -10.90 18.97 7.17
CA LEU A 210 -9.79 18.85 8.10
C LEU A 210 -8.72 17.98 7.44
N TYR A 211 -7.55 18.56 7.20
CA TYR A 211 -6.37 17.84 6.68
C TYR A 211 -5.30 17.81 7.76
N VAL A 212 -4.80 16.63 8.06
CA VAL A 212 -3.75 16.40 9.07
C VAL A 212 -2.66 15.56 8.45
N GLN A 213 -1.42 16.01 8.54
CA GLN A 213 -0.25 15.30 8.03
C GLN A 213 0.75 15.02 9.16
N ASN A 214 1.64 14.05 8.93
CA ASN A 214 2.69 13.73 9.87
C ASN A 214 3.74 14.87 9.91
N PRO A 215 4.37 15.12 11.07
CA PRO A 215 5.31 16.21 11.23
C PRO A 215 6.65 15.98 10.50
N PHE A 216 6.91 14.75 10.05
CA PHE A 216 8.18 14.35 9.45
C PHE A 216 8.13 14.27 7.91
N SER A 217 7.04 14.75 7.31
CA SER A 217 6.84 14.56 5.87
C SER A 217 7.92 15.22 5.00
N GLY A 218 8.56 16.27 5.48
CA GLY A 218 9.48 17.08 4.67
C GLY A 218 8.78 17.81 3.51
N ASN A 219 7.46 17.64 3.37
CA ASN A 219 6.62 18.29 2.38
C ASN A 219 5.70 19.29 3.08
N GLU A 220 5.62 20.50 2.54
CA GLU A 220 4.90 21.61 3.18
C GLU A 220 3.37 21.39 3.12
N TYR A 221 2.85 20.83 2.03
CA TYR A 221 1.42 20.78 1.73
C TYR A 221 0.79 19.42 1.86
N TYR A 222 1.60 18.36 1.76
CA TYR A 222 1.12 16.98 1.76
C TYR A 222 1.92 16.09 2.69
N GLY A 223 1.25 15.12 3.29
CA GLY A 223 1.91 14.07 4.03
C GLY A 223 2.72 13.16 3.13
N VAL A 224 3.81 12.63 3.66
CA VAL A 224 4.67 11.65 3.01
C VAL A 224 4.74 10.42 3.90
N PRO A 225 4.56 9.21 3.34
CA PRO A 225 4.58 8.01 4.15
C PRO A 225 5.94 7.77 4.80
N ASN A 226 5.95 7.31 6.06
CA ASN A 226 7.18 7.04 6.81
C ASN A 226 8.04 5.96 6.15
N TYR A 227 7.42 5.05 5.39
CA TYR A 227 8.08 3.95 4.67
C TYR A 227 8.59 4.33 3.27
N ILE A 228 8.71 5.61 2.94
CA ILE A 228 9.17 6.06 1.61
C ILE A 228 10.50 5.42 1.19
N SER A 229 11.39 5.15 2.15
CA SER A 229 12.67 4.47 1.91
C SER A 229 12.52 3.01 1.42
N ALA A 230 11.34 2.40 1.59
CA ALA A 230 11.07 1.03 1.15
C ALA A 230 10.44 0.94 -0.24
N PHE A 231 10.23 2.02 -0.95
CA PHE A 231 9.51 2.01 -2.22
C PHE A 231 10.11 1.02 -3.25
N HIS A 232 11.44 0.99 -3.38
CA HIS A 232 12.10 0.02 -4.26
C HIS A 232 11.93 -1.43 -3.79
N TYR A 233 11.93 -1.67 -2.48
CA TYR A 233 11.70 -3.00 -1.91
C TYR A 233 10.27 -3.48 -2.11
N ILE A 234 9.28 -2.59 -1.96
CA ILE A 234 7.87 -2.90 -2.24
C ILE A 234 7.66 -3.22 -3.73
N SER A 235 8.31 -2.48 -4.63
CA SER A 235 8.28 -2.77 -6.07
C SER A 235 8.98 -4.10 -6.41
N ALA A 236 10.10 -4.41 -5.73
CA ALA A 236 10.81 -5.67 -5.89
C ALA A 236 9.99 -6.88 -5.41
N ASP A 237 9.19 -6.74 -4.34
CA ASP A 237 8.30 -7.80 -3.85
C ASP A 237 7.30 -8.23 -4.94
N PHE A 238 6.71 -7.27 -5.67
CA PHE A 238 5.88 -7.56 -6.83
C PHE A 238 6.65 -8.31 -7.93
N ALA A 239 7.89 -7.89 -8.22
CA ALA A 239 8.72 -8.55 -9.22
C ALA A 239 9.04 -10.00 -8.84
N PHE A 240 9.31 -10.27 -7.56
CA PHE A 240 9.50 -11.64 -7.04
C PHE A 240 8.23 -12.47 -7.22
N GLY A 241 7.06 -11.95 -6.82
CA GLY A 241 5.78 -12.64 -7.01
C GLY A 241 5.50 -12.97 -8.48
N LYS A 242 5.78 -12.02 -9.38
CA LYS A 242 5.66 -12.23 -10.83
C LYS A 242 6.64 -13.27 -11.36
N HIS A 243 7.88 -13.28 -10.86
CA HIS A 243 8.88 -14.28 -11.22
C HIS A 243 8.43 -15.67 -10.78
N ILE A 244 7.98 -15.83 -9.54
CA ILE A 244 7.48 -17.11 -9.02
C ILE A 244 6.29 -17.61 -9.85
N LYS A 245 5.33 -16.73 -10.16
CA LYS A 245 4.19 -17.07 -11.02
C LYS A 245 4.63 -17.52 -12.40
N ASN A 246 5.51 -16.76 -13.06
CA ASN A 246 6.01 -17.10 -14.39
C ASN A 246 6.79 -18.43 -14.37
N SER A 247 7.57 -18.69 -13.32
CA SER A 247 8.30 -19.95 -13.16
C SER A 247 7.35 -21.13 -12.98
N ALA A 248 6.24 -20.94 -12.25
CA ALA A 248 5.22 -21.96 -12.07
C ALA A 248 4.41 -22.23 -13.37
N GLU A 249 4.09 -21.20 -14.14
CA GLU A 249 3.30 -21.31 -15.39
C GLU A 249 4.13 -21.86 -16.56
N ASN A 250 5.42 -21.51 -16.63
CA ASN A 250 6.27 -21.85 -17.78
C ASN A 250 7.24 -23.03 -17.50
N GLY A 251 7.05 -23.72 -16.37
CA GLY A 251 8.08 -24.64 -15.88
C GLY A 251 9.34 -23.89 -15.43
N PHE A 252 9.99 -24.37 -14.37
CA PHE A 252 11.21 -23.76 -13.85
C PHE A 252 12.20 -23.49 -14.98
N THR A 253 12.73 -22.29 -15.02
CA THR A 253 13.68 -21.66 -15.99
C THR A 253 14.37 -22.67 -16.92
N PRO A 254 14.41 -22.44 -18.24
CA PRO A 254 15.01 -23.39 -19.18
C PRO A 254 16.45 -23.66 -18.75
N LYS A 255 16.67 -24.83 -18.20
CA LYS A 255 18.01 -25.35 -17.83
C LYS A 255 18.79 -25.78 -19.06
N VAL A 256 18.23 -25.58 -20.24
CA VAL A 256 18.72 -26.12 -21.49
C VAL A 256 18.76 -25.07 -22.56
N MET A 257 19.94 -24.85 -23.13
CA MET A 257 20.10 -24.04 -24.34
C MET A 257 20.20 -25.00 -25.54
N ALA A 258 19.25 -24.95 -26.46
CA ALA A 258 19.32 -25.71 -27.71
C ALA A 258 19.91 -24.84 -28.82
N THR A 259 21.02 -25.24 -29.38
CA THR A 259 21.66 -24.56 -30.51
C THR A 259 21.37 -25.34 -31.78
N PHE A 260 20.65 -24.72 -32.72
CA PHE A 260 20.39 -25.28 -34.03
C PHE A 260 21.42 -24.77 -35.04
N VAL A 261 22.10 -25.66 -35.74
CA VAL A 261 22.99 -25.30 -36.86
C VAL A 261 22.16 -25.29 -38.13
N GLY A 262 21.54 -24.16 -38.45
CA GLY A 262 20.73 -24.02 -39.66
C GLY A 262 21.48 -23.34 -40.78
N ARG A 263 21.65 -24.01 -41.94
CA ARG A 263 22.08 -23.41 -43.19
C ARG A 263 20.86 -22.83 -43.91
N ASN A 264 20.89 -21.52 -44.23
CA ASN A 264 19.96 -20.85 -45.12
C ASN A 264 18.47 -20.85 -44.73
N MET A 265 18.16 -20.79 -43.46
CA MET A 265 16.77 -20.55 -43.03
C MET A 265 16.39 -19.07 -43.17
N SER A 266 15.21 -18.82 -43.77
CA SER A 266 14.64 -17.48 -43.79
C SER A 266 14.30 -16.98 -42.37
N PRO A 267 14.21 -15.66 -42.13
CA PRO A 267 13.80 -15.12 -40.80
C PRO A 267 12.43 -15.67 -40.34
N GLU A 268 11.51 -15.92 -41.26
CA GLU A 268 10.18 -16.48 -41.02
C GLU A 268 10.24 -17.94 -40.55
N GLN A 269 11.12 -18.74 -41.17
CA GLN A 269 11.35 -20.14 -40.77
C GLN A 269 11.97 -20.20 -39.36
N LYS A 270 12.95 -19.33 -39.08
CA LYS A 270 13.56 -19.23 -37.75
C LYS A 270 12.54 -18.85 -36.67
N ALA A 271 11.66 -17.91 -36.97
CA ALA A 271 10.58 -17.50 -36.05
C ALA A 271 9.57 -18.64 -35.79
N LYS A 272 9.23 -19.40 -36.84
CA LYS A 272 8.31 -20.54 -36.73
C LYS A 272 8.91 -21.69 -35.89
N GLU A 273 10.20 -22.00 -36.09
CA GLU A 273 10.89 -23.00 -35.30
C GLU A 273 11.10 -22.56 -33.85
N TYR A 274 11.42 -21.29 -33.63
CA TYR A 274 11.48 -20.72 -32.27
C TYR A 274 10.14 -20.79 -31.55
N ALA A 275 9.04 -20.48 -32.24
CA ALA A 275 7.70 -20.58 -31.68
C ALA A 275 7.32 -22.04 -31.36
N ALA A 276 7.66 -23.00 -32.24
CA ALA A 276 7.44 -24.43 -31.99
C ALA A 276 8.26 -24.92 -30.80
N PHE A 277 9.54 -24.54 -30.71
CA PHE A 277 10.40 -24.85 -29.58
C PHE A 277 9.83 -24.26 -28.27
N LYS A 278 9.48 -22.98 -28.29
CA LYS A 278 8.89 -22.31 -27.13
C LYS A 278 7.61 -23.02 -26.65
N ASN A 279 6.72 -23.36 -27.56
CA ASN A 279 5.43 -24.01 -27.23
C ASN A 279 5.63 -25.44 -26.68
N SER A 280 6.69 -26.14 -27.06
CA SER A 280 7.00 -27.49 -26.55
C SER A 280 7.59 -27.49 -25.16
N PHE A 281 8.21 -26.38 -24.73
CA PHE A 281 8.92 -26.30 -23.44
C PHE A 281 8.28 -25.34 -22.43
N THR A 282 7.27 -24.56 -22.84
CA THR A 282 6.59 -23.60 -21.97
C THR A 282 5.13 -23.99 -21.77
N GLY A 283 4.73 -24.18 -20.51
CA GLY A 283 3.36 -24.49 -20.10
C GLY A 283 3.30 -25.64 -19.09
N THR A 284 2.21 -25.74 -18.35
CA THR A 284 1.93 -26.82 -17.40
C THR A 284 1.84 -28.19 -18.07
N ASP A 285 1.55 -28.22 -19.38
CA ASP A 285 1.41 -29.43 -20.20
C ASP A 285 2.55 -29.56 -21.23
N GLY A 286 3.67 -28.80 -21.06
CA GLY A 286 4.82 -28.83 -21.95
C GLY A 286 5.53 -30.18 -21.97
N GLU A 287 5.82 -30.73 -23.15
CA GLU A 287 6.58 -31.95 -23.30
C GLU A 287 8.01 -31.79 -22.78
N GLN A 288 8.48 -32.73 -21.99
CA GLN A 288 9.83 -32.73 -21.41
C GLN A 288 10.92 -33.16 -22.42
N ALA A 289 10.54 -33.63 -23.61
CA ALA A 289 11.44 -34.14 -24.64
C ALA A 289 11.33 -33.31 -25.92
N MET A 290 12.46 -32.83 -26.41
CA MET A 290 12.57 -32.17 -27.72
C MET A 290 12.86 -33.19 -28.82
N LEU A 291 12.00 -33.27 -29.84
CA LEU A 291 12.24 -34.00 -31.05
C LEU A 291 12.93 -33.08 -32.08
N ALA A 292 14.21 -33.27 -32.29
CA ALA A 292 14.96 -32.54 -33.31
C ALA A 292 15.08 -33.38 -34.59
N TRP A 293 14.60 -32.83 -35.72
CA TRP A 293 14.74 -33.44 -37.02
C TRP A 293 16.02 -32.91 -37.70
N VAL A 294 17.05 -33.75 -37.80
CA VAL A 294 18.29 -33.39 -38.46
C VAL A 294 18.43 -34.14 -39.80
N LYS A 295 18.84 -33.42 -40.85
CA LYS A 295 19.07 -34.01 -42.17
C LYS A 295 20.44 -34.75 -42.26
N ARG A 296 21.39 -34.39 -41.41
CA ARG A 296 22.71 -35.01 -41.34
C ARG A 296 23.15 -35.19 -39.91
N PRO A 297 23.94 -36.22 -39.58
CA PRO A 297 24.45 -36.47 -38.21
C PRO A 297 25.22 -35.28 -37.62
N GLU A 298 25.90 -34.51 -38.45
CA GLU A 298 26.68 -33.33 -38.11
C GLU A 298 25.81 -32.10 -37.79
N ASP A 299 24.52 -32.10 -38.18
CA ASP A 299 23.56 -31.03 -37.91
C ASP A 299 22.82 -31.28 -36.57
N LYS A 300 23.33 -32.13 -35.70
CA LYS A 300 22.71 -32.36 -34.37
C LYS A 300 22.68 -31.06 -33.56
N PRO A 301 21.55 -30.72 -32.95
CA PRO A 301 21.51 -29.58 -32.03
C PRO A 301 22.40 -29.89 -30.80
N THR A 302 23.25 -28.95 -30.45
CA THR A 302 24.01 -29.01 -29.20
C THR A 302 23.13 -28.49 -28.09
N ILE A 303 22.90 -29.33 -27.09
CA ILE A 303 22.16 -28.99 -25.87
C ILE A 303 23.16 -28.84 -24.76
N GLU A 304 23.32 -27.64 -24.24
CA GLU A 304 24.12 -27.36 -23.07
C GLU A 304 23.21 -27.08 -21.89
N SER A 305 23.40 -27.79 -20.79
CA SER A 305 22.69 -27.46 -19.56
C SER A 305 23.31 -26.19 -18.96
N LEU A 306 22.52 -25.16 -18.82
CA LEU A 306 22.89 -24.00 -18.00
C LEU A 306 22.74 -24.41 -16.53
N ASP A 307 23.85 -24.44 -15.79
CA ASP A 307 23.81 -24.75 -14.37
C ASP A 307 23.24 -23.54 -13.59
N ILE A 308 21.94 -23.57 -13.36
CA ILE A 308 21.19 -22.53 -12.63
C ILE A 308 20.81 -23.04 -11.22
N SER A 309 21.50 -24.10 -10.74
CA SER A 309 21.14 -24.81 -9.51
C SER A 309 21.06 -23.94 -8.25
N ASN A 310 21.61 -22.72 -8.28
CA ASN A 310 21.61 -21.78 -7.15
C ASN A 310 20.62 -20.61 -7.33
N LEU A 311 19.94 -20.46 -8.47
CA LEU A 311 19.08 -19.30 -8.72
C LEU A 311 17.88 -19.29 -7.76
N ASP A 312 17.24 -20.44 -7.56
CA ASP A 312 16.06 -20.56 -6.69
C ASP A 312 16.42 -20.25 -5.23
N LYS A 313 17.60 -20.70 -4.76
CA LYS A 313 18.09 -20.36 -3.42
C LYS A 313 18.41 -18.87 -3.29
N THR A 314 18.97 -18.28 -4.33
CA THR A 314 19.28 -16.84 -4.37
C THR A 314 18.00 -16.01 -4.33
N VAL A 315 16.97 -16.38 -5.09
CA VAL A 315 15.67 -15.70 -5.09
C VAL A 315 15.01 -15.79 -3.71
N ASP A 316 15.03 -16.96 -3.06
CA ASP A 316 14.48 -17.13 -1.70
C ASP A 316 15.22 -16.24 -0.66
N VAL A 317 16.55 -16.21 -0.70
CA VAL A 317 17.33 -15.34 0.19
C VAL A 317 17.06 -13.87 -0.06
N LEU A 318 17.00 -13.44 -1.33
CA LEU A 318 16.71 -12.06 -1.70
C LEU A 318 15.29 -11.65 -1.30
N SER A 319 14.29 -12.53 -1.48
CA SER A 319 12.91 -12.27 -1.07
C SER A 319 12.82 -12.07 0.44
N ARG A 320 13.44 -12.92 1.24
CA ARG A 320 13.48 -12.77 2.71
C ARG A 320 14.18 -11.49 3.17
N LEU A 321 15.29 -11.13 2.51
CA LEU A 321 15.99 -9.87 2.78
C LEU A 321 15.10 -8.67 2.43
N ASN A 322 14.37 -8.76 1.32
CA ASN A 322 13.43 -7.74 0.89
C ASN A 322 12.31 -7.53 1.91
N ASP A 323 11.68 -8.61 2.40
CA ASP A 323 10.66 -8.55 3.44
C ASP A 323 11.20 -7.89 4.71
N ALA A 324 12.41 -8.25 5.13
CA ALA A 324 13.04 -7.64 6.30
C ALA A 324 13.27 -6.13 6.13
N LYS A 325 13.60 -5.66 4.92
CA LYS A 325 13.74 -4.23 4.62
C LYS A 325 12.41 -3.49 4.64
N ILE A 326 11.35 -4.11 4.10
CA ILE A 326 9.99 -3.55 4.17
C ILE A 326 9.55 -3.43 5.64
N LEU A 327 9.71 -4.49 6.44
CA LEU A 327 9.39 -4.49 7.88
C LEU A 327 10.15 -3.38 8.64
N THR A 328 11.45 -3.25 8.37
CA THR A 328 12.29 -2.21 9.00
C THR A 328 11.79 -0.80 8.66
N ALA A 329 11.46 -0.54 7.40
CA ALA A 329 10.99 0.77 6.97
C ALA A 329 9.60 1.13 7.55
N HIS A 330 8.82 0.14 7.93
CA HIS A 330 7.57 0.31 8.66
C HIS A 330 7.73 0.39 10.18
N ASN A 331 8.96 0.43 10.70
CA ASN A 331 9.27 0.43 12.14
C ASN A 331 8.70 -0.79 12.88
N VAL A 332 8.60 -1.94 12.20
CA VAL A 332 8.10 -3.16 12.81
C VAL A 332 9.12 -3.75 13.77
N THR A 333 8.78 -3.85 15.03
CA THR A 333 9.67 -4.35 16.11
C THR A 333 9.85 -5.87 16.09
N SER A 334 8.83 -6.60 15.60
CA SER A 334 8.90 -8.05 15.41
C SER A 334 8.06 -8.48 14.22
N PRO A 335 8.63 -9.24 13.26
CA PRO A 335 7.89 -9.77 12.11
C PRO A 335 6.68 -10.61 12.51
N THR A 336 6.78 -11.34 13.61
CA THR A 336 5.73 -12.24 14.12
C THR A 336 4.45 -11.49 14.48
N LEU A 337 4.54 -10.25 14.98
CA LEU A 337 3.37 -9.38 15.24
C LEU A 337 2.54 -9.13 13.98
N PHE A 338 3.19 -9.16 12.83
CA PHE A 338 2.55 -8.94 11.53
C PHE A 338 2.27 -10.22 10.75
N GLY A 339 2.53 -11.40 11.37
CA GLY A 339 2.26 -12.71 10.78
C GLY A 339 3.32 -13.15 9.76
N VAL A 340 4.50 -12.53 9.77
CA VAL A 340 5.63 -12.95 8.97
C VAL A 340 6.47 -13.94 9.78
N MET A 341 6.56 -15.18 9.30
CA MET A 341 7.35 -16.22 9.96
C MET A 341 8.83 -16.11 9.55
N VAL A 342 9.72 -16.06 10.52
CA VAL A 342 11.17 -16.08 10.28
C VAL A 342 11.65 -17.52 10.43
N SER A 343 12.21 -18.09 9.35
CA SER A 343 12.80 -19.43 9.37
C SER A 343 13.90 -19.55 10.43
N GLY A 344 13.84 -20.60 11.25
CA GLY A 344 14.83 -20.87 12.30
C GLY A 344 14.54 -20.28 13.68
N LYS A 345 13.51 -19.45 13.83
CA LYS A 345 12.93 -19.07 15.11
C LYS A 345 11.44 -19.44 15.10
N LEU A 346 11.08 -20.53 15.73
CA LEU A 346 9.69 -20.82 16.08
C LEU A 346 9.29 -19.73 17.07
N GLY A 347 8.60 -18.69 16.59
CA GLY A 347 8.12 -17.52 17.34
C GLY A 347 8.91 -17.26 18.63
N GLY A 348 9.42 -16.04 18.81
CA GLY A 348 10.10 -15.69 20.06
C GLY A 348 9.29 -16.17 21.27
N THR A 349 9.93 -16.29 22.40
CA THR A 349 9.24 -16.64 23.65
C THR A 349 8.05 -15.67 23.82
N GLY A 350 6.93 -16.12 24.40
CA GLY A 350 5.76 -15.24 24.60
C GLY A 350 6.12 -13.88 25.20
N ASN A 351 7.15 -13.83 26.07
CA ASN A 351 7.66 -12.59 26.65
C ASN A 351 8.33 -11.64 25.63
N GLU A 352 9.09 -12.17 24.65
CA GLU A 352 9.68 -11.35 23.59
C GLU A 352 8.59 -10.73 22.68
N MET A 353 7.55 -11.48 22.37
CA MET A 353 6.43 -10.98 21.58
C MET A 353 5.66 -9.87 22.31
N VAL A 354 5.46 -10.04 23.62
CA VAL A 354 4.84 -9.03 24.49
C VAL A 354 5.68 -7.75 24.53
N ALA A 355 6.99 -7.89 24.76
CA ALA A 355 7.90 -6.75 24.80
C ALA A 355 7.92 -6.02 23.43
N ALA A 356 8.00 -6.77 22.34
CA ALA A 356 7.95 -6.19 20.98
C ALA A 356 6.63 -5.47 20.71
N TYR A 357 5.49 -6.02 21.16
CA TYR A 357 4.20 -5.37 21.04
C TYR A 357 4.12 -4.08 21.87
N GLN A 358 4.60 -4.10 23.11
CA GLN A 358 4.59 -2.92 23.98
C GLN A 358 5.46 -1.78 23.41
N ILE A 359 6.65 -2.11 22.90
CA ILE A 359 7.52 -1.13 22.22
C ILE A 359 6.81 -0.56 21.00
N PHE A 360 6.28 -1.42 20.13
CA PHE A 360 5.56 -1.00 18.93
C PHE A 360 4.35 -0.13 19.27
N ARG A 361 3.60 -0.53 20.29
CA ARG A 361 2.45 0.25 20.79
C ARG A 361 2.87 1.65 21.26
N ALA A 362 3.94 1.75 22.01
CA ALA A 362 4.43 3.01 22.57
C ALA A 362 5.01 3.95 21.49
N THR A 363 5.71 3.39 20.49
CA THR A 363 6.45 4.18 19.50
C THR A 363 5.66 4.48 18.23
N GLU A 364 4.70 3.63 17.85
CA GLU A 364 3.95 3.75 16.61
C GLU A 364 2.44 3.93 16.86
N THR A 365 1.83 3.00 17.61
CA THR A 365 0.37 2.97 17.74
C THR A 365 -0.18 4.17 18.51
N LEU A 366 0.37 4.49 19.69
CA LEU A 366 -0.14 5.57 20.53
C LEU A 366 0.07 6.96 19.91
N PRO A 367 1.24 7.31 19.34
CA PRO A 367 1.41 8.60 18.66
C PRO A 367 0.47 8.80 17.46
N ASN A 368 0.27 7.73 16.65
CA ASN A 368 -0.63 7.80 15.51
C ASN A 368 -2.10 7.89 15.94
N ARG A 369 -2.48 7.21 17.02
CA ARG A 369 -3.80 7.32 17.68
C ARG A 369 -4.05 8.74 18.16
N GLU A 370 -3.10 9.32 18.89
CA GLU A 370 -3.20 10.70 19.38
C GLU A 370 -3.39 11.70 18.23
N THR A 371 -2.62 11.55 17.15
CA THR A 371 -2.75 12.39 15.95
C THR A 371 -4.14 12.28 15.33
N LEU A 372 -4.71 11.07 15.26
CA LEU A 372 -6.04 10.84 14.70
C LEU A 372 -7.13 11.43 15.61
N PHE A 373 -7.07 11.12 16.89
CA PHE A 373 -8.12 11.49 17.85
C PHE A 373 -8.13 12.98 18.17
N SER A 374 -6.96 13.60 18.29
CA SER A 374 -6.87 15.05 18.46
C SER A 374 -7.46 15.81 17.27
N GLY A 375 -7.30 15.30 16.04
CA GLY A 375 -7.96 15.84 14.86
C GLY A 375 -9.48 15.78 14.95
N VAL A 376 -10.05 14.63 15.32
CA VAL A 376 -11.49 14.48 15.49
C VAL A 376 -11.99 15.32 16.67
N GLN A 377 -11.26 15.36 17.77
CA GLN A 377 -11.58 16.17 18.94
C GLN A 377 -11.75 17.65 18.58
N ARG A 378 -10.88 18.18 17.72
CA ARG A 378 -11.00 19.56 17.21
C ARG A 378 -12.32 19.82 16.47
N LEU A 379 -12.88 18.81 15.80
CA LEU A 379 -14.20 18.92 15.14
C LEU A 379 -15.33 18.83 16.16
N LEU A 380 -15.25 17.91 17.13
CA LEU A 380 -16.24 17.75 18.19
C LEU A 380 -16.34 18.99 19.09
N ASP A 381 -15.22 19.66 19.36
CA ASP A 381 -15.17 20.91 20.11
C ASP A 381 -16.03 22.01 19.49
N THR A 382 -16.19 22.01 18.16
CA THR A 382 -16.98 23.05 17.46
C THR A 382 -18.48 23.01 17.74
N VAL A 383 -18.96 21.86 18.22
CA VAL A 383 -20.39 21.62 18.51
C VAL A 383 -20.68 21.35 19.99
N GLY A 384 -19.73 21.69 20.87
CA GLY A 384 -19.87 21.48 22.31
C GLY A 384 -19.75 20.03 22.78
N LEU A 385 -19.20 19.16 21.96
CA LEU A 385 -18.90 17.76 22.28
C LEU A 385 -17.43 17.55 22.72
N GLY A 386 -16.77 18.61 23.20
CA GLY A 386 -15.35 18.56 23.62
C GLY A 386 -15.08 17.59 24.77
N GLU A 387 -16.06 17.39 25.65
CA GLU A 387 -15.95 16.46 26.78
C GLU A 387 -16.25 15.00 26.40
N MET A 388 -16.55 14.72 25.15
CA MET A 388 -16.88 13.36 24.67
C MET A 388 -15.78 12.35 24.90
N GLN A 389 -14.52 12.76 24.89
CA GLN A 389 -13.34 11.95 25.12
C GLN A 389 -13.44 10.55 24.49
N LEU A 390 -12.96 10.45 23.26
CA LEU A 390 -12.94 9.18 22.55
C LEU A 390 -11.84 8.28 23.10
N GLU A 391 -12.21 7.05 23.45
CA GLU A 391 -11.30 6.03 23.92
C GLU A 391 -11.36 4.80 23.03
N VAL A 392 -10.22 4.15 22.84
CA VAL A 392 -10.14 2.90 22.08
C VAL A 392 -10.52 1.73 22.99
N VAL A 393 -11.42 0.90 22.52
CA VAL A 393 -11.67 -0.41 23.11
C VAL A 393 -10.56 -1.34 22.60
N GLU A 394 -9.63 -1.69 23.48
CA GLU A 394 -8.59 -2.68 23.20
C GLU A 394 -9.02 -4.02 23.78
N GLU A 395 -8.92 -5.08 22.99
CA GLU A 395 -9.06 -6.41 23.50
C GLU A 395 -7.84 -6.75 24.36
N VAL A 396 -8.07 -7.04 25.63
CA VAL A 396 -7.00 -7.44 26.55
C VAL A 396 -6.58 -8.85 26.17
N ILE A 397 -5.45 -8.96 25.47
CA ILE A 397 -4.81 -10.26 25.26
C ILE A 397 -4.31 -10.72 26.63
N ASN A 398 -4.99 -11.71 27.21
CA ASN A 398 -4.59 -12.27 28.49
C ASN A 398 -3.29 -13.06 28.30
N LEU A 399 -2.17 -12.41 28.59
CA LEU A 399 -0.83 -12.94 28.42
C LEU A 399 -0.49 -14.05 29.43
N GLU A 400 -1.25 -14.17 30.51
CA GLU A 400 -1.09 -15.27 31.46
C GLU A 400 -1.53 -16.62 30.88
N SER A 401 -2.53 -16.60 30.00
CA SER A 401 -2.95 -17.80 29.27
C SER A 401 -1.90 -18.28 28.24
N ILE A 402 -1.05 -17.37 27.75
CA ILE A 402 0.03 -17.69 26.79
C ILE A 402 1.27 -18.19 27.54
N LYS A 403 1.51 -17.79 28.78
CA LYS A 403 2.62 -18.27 29.61
C LYS A 403 2.48 -19.74 30.02
N GLY A 404 1.28 -20.31 29.99
CA GLY A 404 1.00 -21.70 30.36
C GLY A 404 1.22 -22.73 29.25
N ALA A 405 1.41 -22.32 28.00
CA ALA A 405 1.73 -23.23 26.91
C ALA A 405 3.25 -23.50 26.86
N ASN A 406 3.74 -24.34 27.74
CA ASN A 406 5.09 -24.90 27.63
C ASN A 406 5.15 -25.77 26.36
N PRO A 407 6.18 -25.60 25.50
CA PRO A 407 6.36 -26.43 24.30
C PRO A 407 6.60 -27.91 24.57
N THR A 408 6.70 -28.32 25.83
CA THR A 408 6.94 -29.70 26.27
C THR A 408 5.70 -30.57 26.36
N ASP A 409 4.48 -30.01 26.19
CA ASP A 409 3.24 -30.79 26.31
C ASP A 409 2.71 -31.34 24.98
N VAL A 410 3.48 -31.25 23.90
CA VAL A 410 3.19 -32.00 22.67
C VAL A 410 3.74 -33.42 22.87
N ALA A 411 2.87 -34.34 23.27
CA ALA A 411 3.21 -35.76 23.31
C ALA A 411 3.74 -36.20 21.93
N PRO A 412 4.83 -36.99 21.89
CA PRO A 412 5.34 -37.49 20.61
C PRO A 412 4.26 -38.32 19.94
N ALA A 413 4.05 -38.08 18.63
CA ALA A 413 3.19 -38.91 17.81
C ALA A 413 3.62 -40.36 17.98
N LYS A 414 2.68 -41.23 18.35
CA LYS A 414 2.92 -42.67 18.35
C LYS A 414 3.08 -43.09 16.91
N ASP A 415 4.27 -43.59 16.58
CA ASP A 415 4.48 -44.34 15.36
C ASP A 415 3.55 -45.56 15.42
N GLU A 416 2.54 -45.61 14.57
CA GLU A 416 1.78 -46.84 14.31
C GLU A 416 2.58 -47.68 13.33
N GLU A 417 2.93 -48.90 13.77
CA GLU A 417 3.51 -49.99 13.00
C GLU A 417 2.59 -50.45 11.85
#